data_bca2c0926a4f759d662807b40d7930cd
#
_entry.id   bca2c0926a4f759d662807b40d7930cd
#
_cell.length_a   1.000
_cell.length_b   1.000
_cell.length_c   1.000
_cell.angle_alpha   90.00
_cell.angle_beta   90.00
_cell.angle_gamma   90.00
#
_symmetry.space_group_name_H-M   'P 1'
#
loop_
_entity.id
_entity.type
_entity.pdbx_description
1 polymer ?
#
loop_
_entity_poly.entity_id
_entity_poly.type
_entity_poly.pdbx_seq_one_letter_code
_entity_poly.pdbx_strand_id
1 'polypeptide(L)'
;LITREFFRDLKRCLKPDGLFFGGLFGGTTLHELRTAWLEAEAETSGGVSPRVAPFADVRDLGGLLQRAGFALPVVDADVFRVRYASAFSLMQDLRGMGAGNVMRDRRRVPVGRRLARRVGEIYADQFADTDGRIPATFELLVMTGWAPHQSQQKPMQPGTARTSLAGALGTVEHSLTDKADRK
;
A
#
# COMPACT_ATOMS: atom_id res chain seq x y z
N LEU A 1 2.51 -9.16 -11.56
CA LEU A 1 3.26 -8.04 -10.97
C LEU A 1 2.84 -6.76 -11.69
N ILE A 2 2.51 -5.71 -10.94
CA ILE A 2 2.22 -4.40 -11.50
C ILE A 2 3.55 -3.78 -11.94
N THR A 3 3.64 -3.44 -13.23
CA THR A 3 4.86 -2.92 -13.84
C THR A 3 4.62 -1.54 -14.44
N ARG A 4 5.71 -0.86 -14.80
CA ARG A 4 5.65 0.40 -15.55
C ARG A 4 4.89 0.23 -16.88
N GLU A 5 5.10 -0.88 -17.58
CA GLU A 5 4.45 -1.20 -18.87
C GLU A 5 2.94 -1.26 -18.70
N PHE A 6 2.46 -1.91 -17.63
CA PHE A 6 1.03 -1.98 -17.29
C PHE A 6 0.41 -0.57 -17.16
N PHE A 7 1.03 0.31 -16.39
CA PHE A 7 0.54 1.69 -16.26
C PHE A 7 0.64 2.50 -17.55
N ARG A 8 1.68 2.28 -18.35
CA ARG A 8 1.82 2.93 -19.65
C ARG A 8 0.69 2.53 -20.60
N ASP A 9 0.33 1.26 -20.62
CA ASP A 9 -0.73 0.74 -21.47
C ASP A 9 -2.11 1.25 -20.99
N LEU A 10 -2.35 1.28 -19.69
CA LEU A 10 -3.55 1.93 -19.13
C LEU A 10 -3.65 3.39 -19.55
N LYS A 11 -2.56 4.16 -19.44
CA LYS A 11 -2.55 5.56 -19.88
C LYS A 11 -2.91 5.71 -21.37
N ARG A 12 -2.43 4.79 -22.23
CA ARG A 12 -2.75 4.81 -23.68
C ARG A 12 -4.23 4.57 -23.97
N CYS A 13 -4.95 3.91 -23.08
CA CYS A 13 -6.39 3.71 -23.22
C CYS A 13 -7.22 4.95 -22.82
N LEU A 14 -6.61 5.92 -22.15
CA LEU A 14 -7.29 7.14 -21.72
C LEU A 14 -7.31 8.19 -22.82
N LYS A 15 -8.41 8.95 -22.91
CA LYS A 15 -8.46 10.18 -23.69
C LYS A 15 -7.50 11.22 -23.10
N PRO A 16 -7.04 12.20 -23.89
CA PRO A 16 -6.33 13.35 -23.33
C PRO A 16 -7.13 13.97 -22.17
N ASP A 17 -6.46 14.31 -21.08
CA ASP A 17 -7.07 14.79 -19.82
C ASP A 17 -8.01 13.78 -19.14
N GLY A 18 -7.92 12.50 -19.51
CA GLY A 18 -8.68 11.42 -18.85
C GLY A 18 -8.08 11.06 -17.50
N LEU A 19 -8.94 10.82 -16.51
CA LEU A 19 -8.56 10.40 -15.17
C LEU A 19 -8.38 8.87 -15.12
N PHE A 20 -7.25 8.44 -14.59
CA PHE A 20 -7.05 7.09 -14.04
C PHE A 20 -7.34 7.12 -12.53
N PHE A 21 -8.17 6.20 -12.09
CA PHE A 21 -8.45 5.93 -10.68
C PHE A 21 -8.35 4.43 -10.44
N GLY A 22 -7.57 4.01 -9.45
CA GLY A 22 -7.38 2.59 -9.14
C GLY A 22 -7.08 2.36 -7.68
N GLY A 23 -7.41 1.16 -7.19
CA GLY A 23 -7.12 0.74 -5.83
C GLY A 23 -6.49 -0.65 -5.80
N LEU A 24 -5.59 -0.88 -4.86
CA LEU A 24 -5.00 -2.19 -4.59
C LEU A 24 -4.54 -2.31 -3.14
N PHE A 25 -4.25 -3.52 -2.71
CA PHE A 25 -3.74 -3.73 -1.37
C PHE A 25 -2.24 -3.41 -1.26
N GLY A 26 -1.88 -2.73 -0.18
CA GLY A 26 -0.52 -2.31 0.16
C GLY A 26 0.25 -3.29 1.03
N GLY A 27 1.53 -2.99 1.25
CA GLY A 27 2.53 -3.87 1.85
C GLY A 27 2.24 -4.37 3.25
N THR A 28 1.48 -3.62 4.05
CA THR A 28 1.12 -4.02 5.43
C THR A 28 -0.08 -4.95 5.49
N THR A 29 -0.77 -5.20 4.35
CA THR A 29 -1.92 -6.11 4.29
C THR A 29 -1.56 -7.51 4.76
N LEU A 30 -2.37 -8.03 5.69
CA LEU A 30 -2.27 -9.38 6.25
C LEU A 30 -0.88 -9.71 6.83
N HIS A 31 -0.17 -8.71 7.38
CA HIS A 31 1.15 -8.95 7.97
C HIS A 31 1.07 -9.94 9.14
N GLU A 32 -0.01 -9.90 9.93
CA GLU A 32 -0.24 -10.83 11.04
C GLU A 32 -0.37 -12.28 10.53
N LEU A 33 -1.17 -12.49 9.49
CA LEU A 33 -1.34 -13.80 8.87
C LEU A 33 -0.03 -14.30 8.25
N ARG A 34 0.74 -13.40 7.62
CA ARG A 34 2.06 -13.71 7.04
C ARG A 34 3.02 -14.19 8.11
N THR A 35 3.10 -13.47 9.24
CA THR A 35 3.95 -13.84 10.38
C THR A 35 3.57 -15.21 10.93
N ALA A 36 2.29 -15.43 11.22
CA ALA A 36 1.82 -16.70 11.75
C ALA A 36 2.10 -17.90 10.82
N TRP A 37 1.98 -17.72 9.50
CA TRP A 37 2.34 -18.77 8.54
C TRP A 37 3.84 -19.05 8.51
N LEU A 38 4.69 -18.02 8.52
CA LEU A 38 6.14 -18.18 8.48
C LEU A 38 6.65 -18.93 9.71
N GLU A 39 6.18 -18.57 10.89
CA GLU A 39 6.58 -19.21 12.15
C GLU A 39 6.08 -20.66 12.22
N ALA A 40 4.80 -20.91 11.91
CA ALA A 40 4.25 -22.24 11.92
C ALA A 40 4.95 -23.19 10.93
N GLU A 41 5.31 -22.75 9.76
CA GLU A 41 6.06 -23.54 8.78
C GLU A 41 7.52 -23.76 9.21
N ALA A 42 8.18 -22.78 9.80
CA ALA A 42 9.52 -22.92 10.35
C ALA A 42 9.57 -24.02 11.41
N GLU A 43 8.58 -24.04 12.31
CA GLU A 43 8.48 -25.04 13.38
C GLU A 43 8.13 -26.45 12.87
N THR A 44 7.30 -26.56 11.84
CA THR A 44 6.65 -27.85 11.51
C THR A 44 7.13 -28.49 10.23
N SER A 45 7.76 -27.74 9.32
CA SER A 45 8.00 -28.18 7.95
C SER A 45 9.45 -28.13 7.50
N GLY A 46 10.38 -27.70 8.37
CA GLY A 46 11.81 -27.59 8.05
C GLY A 46 12.15 -26.57 6.99
N GLY A 47 11.22 -25.68 6.67
CA GLY A 47 11.39 -24.59 5.70
C GLY A 47 10.10 -23.83 5.46
N VAL A 48 10.20 -22.60 4.99
CA VAL A 48 9.07 -21.69 4.77
C VAL A 48 8.72 -21.58 3.30
N SER A 49 7.45 -21.35 3.00
CA SER A 49 6.96 -21.06 1.66
C SER A 49 6.11 -19.79 1.66
N PRO A 50 6.08 -19.03 0.55
CA PRO A 50 5.26 -17.84 0.49
C PRO A 50 3.77 -18.21 0.54
N ARG A 51 3.08 -17.83 1.63
CA ARG A 51 1.63 -18.06 1.81
C ARG A 51 0.80 -16.83 1.54
N VAL A 52 1.32 -15.66 1.89
CA VAL A 52 0.71 -14.36 1.61
C VAL A 52 1.58 -13.66 0.57
N ALA A 53 0.96 -13.19 -0.50
CA ALA A 53 1.67 -12.50 -1.58
C ALA A 53 2.32 -11.20 -1.06
N PRO A 54 3.48 -10.80 -1.60
CA PRO A 54 3.98 -9.46 -1.39
C PRO A 54 3.06 -8.45 -2.09
N PHE A 55 2.74 -7.38 -1.40
CA PHE A 55 1.93 -6.29 -1.92
C PHE A 55 2.82 -5.11 -2.31
N ALA A 56 2.25 -4.13 -3.01
CA ALA A 56 2.98 -2.95 -3.46
C ALA A 56 3.21 -1.96 -2.32
N ASP A 57 4.30 -1.20 -2.42
CA ASP A 57 4.56 -0.04 -1.56
C ASP A 57 4.05 1.25 -2.21
N VAL A 58 3.61 2.20 -1.38
CA VAL A 58 3.10 3.52 -1.79
C VAL A 58 4.11 4.29 -2.64
N ARG A 59 5.39 4.26 -2.26
CA ARG A 59 6.47 4.98 -2.95
C ARG A 59 6.75 4.37 -4.32
N ASP A 60 6.74 3.04 -4.39
CA ASP A 60 6.96 2.31 -5.64
C ASP A 60 5.86 2.63 -6.65
N LEU A 61 4.60 2.67 -6.20
CA LEU A 61 3.47 3.00 -7.06
C LEU A 61 3.52 4.44 -7.57
N GLY A 62 3.81 5.40 -6.71
CA GLY A 62 4.00 6.80 -7.12
C GLY A 62 5.09 6.94 -8.18
N GLY A 63 6.23 6.28 -7.96
CA GLY A 63 7.32 6.23 -8.93
C GLY A 63 6.95 5.54 -10.24
N LEU A 64 6.13 4.49 -10.20
CA LEU A 64 5.64 3.79 -11.40
C LEU A 64 4.71 4.67 -12.23
N LEU A 65 3.76 5.37 -11.61
CA LEU A 65 2.86 6.31 -12.28
C LEU A 65 3.63 7.44 -12.96
N GLN A 66 4.61 8.05 -12.27
CA GLN A 66 5.47 9.09 -12.82
C GLN A 66 6.26 8.58 -14.03
N ARG A 67 6.93 7.42 -13.88
CA ARG A 67 7.72 6.81 -14.97
C ARG A 67 6.85 6.34 -16.13
N ALA A 68 5.58 6.04 -15.91
CA ALA A 68 4.60 5.74 -16.96
C ALA A 68 4.11 7.01 -17.68
N GLY A 69 4.41 8.20 -17.11
CA GLY A 69 4.09 9.49 -17.68
C GLY A 69 2.66 9.96 -17.44
N PHE A 70 2.07 9.58 -16.31
CA PHE A 70 0.86 10.24 -15.82
C PHE A 70 1.17 11.65 -15.34
N ALA A 71 0.27 12.59 -15.57
CA ALA A 71 0.30 13.92 -15.01
C ALA A 71 -0.39 13.90 -13.62
N LEU A 72 0.12 14.72 -12.70
CA LEU A 72 -0.44 14.91 -11.36
C LEU A 72 -0.72 13.57 -10.62
N PRO A 73 0.23 12.62 -10.60
CA PRO A 73 0.00 11.34 -9.94
C PRO A 73 -0.07 11.53 -8.42
N VAL A 74 -1.10 10.94 -7.81
CA VAL A 74 -1.26 10.88 -6.36
C VAL A 74 -1.45 9.42 -5.96
N VAL A 75 -0.79 9.01 -4.89
CA VAL A 75 -1.01 7.72 -4.25
C VAL A 75 -1.25 7.98 -2.77
N ASP A 76 -2.35 7.49 -2.28
CA ASP A 76 -2.75 7.60 -0.89
C ASP A 76 -2.86 6.21 -0.27
N ALA A 77 -2.65 6.10 1.05
CA ALA A 77 -2.70 4.84 1.78
C ALA A 77 -3.64 4.96 2.97
N ASP A 78 -4.58 4.06 3.06
CA ASP A 78 -5.52 3.97 4.16
C ASP A 78 -5.45 2.59 4.81
N VAL A 79 -5.43 2.52 6.15
CA VAL A 79 -5.24 1.27 6.89
C VAL A 79 -6.49 0.93 7.67
N PHE A 80 -7.04 -0.25 7.37
CA PHE A 80 -8.22 -0.80 8.03
C PHE A 80 -7.83 -2.01 8.87
N ARG A 81 -8.41 -2.14 10.05
CA ARG A 81 -8.31 -3.34 10.88
C ARG A 81 -9.68 -4.01 10.97
N VAL A 82 -9.79 -5.20 10.43
CA VAL A 82 -10.99 -6.04 10.50
C VAL A 82 -10.79 -7.10 11.57
N ARG A 83 -11.77 -7.30 12.44
CA ARG A 83 -11.66 -8.25 13.57
C ARG A 83 -12.42 -9.53 13.27
N TYR A 84 -11.74 -10.65 13.38
CA TYR A 84 -12.26 -11.98 13.12
C TYR A 84 -12.35 -12.82 14.40
N ALA A 85 -13.26 -13.79 14.42
CA ALA A 85 -13.38 -14.73 15.52
C ALA A 85 -12.19 -15.71 15.58
N SER A 86 -11.54 -15.98 14.45
CA SER A 86 -10.38 -16.88 14.35
C SER A 86 -9.64 -16.70 13.04
N ALA A 87 -8.40 -17.22 12.97
CA ALA A 87 -7.63 -17.27 11.71
C ALA A 87 -8.37 -18.09 10.62
N PHE A 88 -9.19 -19.06 10.99
CA PHE A 88 -9.98 -19.83 10.03
C PHE A 88 -11.09 -19.00 9.37
N SER A 89 -11.81 -18.17 10.14
CA SER A 89 -12.84 -17.30 9.59
C SER A 89 -12.22 -16.26 8.64
N LEU A 90 -11.07 -15.68 8.98
CA LEU A 90 -10.31 -14.81 8.08
C LEU A 90 -9.94 -15.56 6.77
N MET A 91 -9.34 -16.76 6.87
CA MET A 91 -8.95 -17.52 5.68
C MET A 91 -10.16 -17.95 4.83
N GLN A 92 -11.32 -18.16 5.45
CA GLN A 92 -12.55 -18.46 4.72
C GLN A 92 -13.06 -17.26 3.94
N ASP A 93 -13.05 -16.07 4.52
CA ASP A 93 -13.41 -14.83 3.85
C ASP A 93 -12.45 -14.51 2.70
N LEU A 94 -11.13 -14.63 2.94
CA LEU A 94 -10.12 -14.45 1.88
C LEU A 94 -10.37 -15.40 0.70
N ARG A 95 -10.75 -16.65 0.97
CA ARG A 95 -11.12 -17.61 -0.08
C ARG A 95 -12.39 -17.18 -0.82
N GLY A 96 -13.41 -16.71 -0.10
CA GLY A 96 -14.66 -16.21 -0.66
C GLY A 96 -14.42 -14.99 -1.58
N MET A 97 -13.47 -14.13 -1.26
CA MET A 97 -13.05 -12.99 -2.08
C MET A 97 -12.15 -13.38 -3.28
N GLY A 98 -11.82 -14.66 -3.45
CA GLY A 98 -10.90 -15.10 -4.49
C GLY A 98 -9.44 -14.77 -4.20
N ALA A 99 -9.11 -14.32 -2.99
CA ALA A 99 -7.75 -13.97 -2.58
C ALA A 99 -6.88 -15.19 -2.22
N GLY A 100 -6.97 -16.25 -3.00
CA GLY A 100 -6.14 -17.43 -2.85
C GLY A 100 -4.69 -17.17 -3.25
N ASN A 101 -3.78 -18.01 -2.73
CA ASN A 101 -2.36 -17.92 -3.06
C ASN A 101 -2.09 -18.38 -4.49
N VAL A 102 -1.79 -17.46 -5.41
CA VAL A 102 -1.51 -17.71 -6.83
C VAL A 102 -0.02 -17.66 -7.17
N MET A 103 0.86 -17.51 -6.18
CA MET A 103 2.30 -17.40 -6.41
C MET A 103 2.88 -18.69 -7.03
N ARG A 104 3.85 -18.54 -7.92
CA ARG A 104 4.52 -19.67 -8.59
C ARG A 104 5.29 -20.54 -7.60
N ASP A 105 5.95 -19.91 -6.63
CA ASP A 105 6.81 -20.56 -5.62
C ASP A 105 6.04 -21.09 -4.42
N ARG A 106 4.70 -21.04 -4.45
CA ARG A 106 3.89 -21.59 -3.38
C ARG A 106 4.05 -23.11 -3.29
N ARG A 107 4.02 -23.63 -2.09
CA ARG A 107 3.91 -25.07 -1.86
C ARG A 107 2.55 -25.58 -2.40
N ARG A 108 2.58 -26.57 -3.29
CA ARG A 108 1.38 -27.10 -3.98
C ARG A 108 0.74 -28.30 -3.26
N VAL A 109 1.24 -28.63 -2.08
CA VAL A 109 0.63 -29.69 -1.24
C VAL A 109 -0.47 -29.11 -0.35
N PRO A 110 -1.53 -29.86 -0.05
CA PRO A 110 -2.56 -29.44 0.87
C PRO A 110 -1.98 -29.09 2.26
N VAL A 111 -2.57 -28.09 2.88
CA VAL A 111 -2.20 -27.71 4.25
C VAL A 111 -2.72 -28.79 5.19
N GLY A 112 -1.82 -29.46 5.89
CA GLY A 112 -2.19 -30.45 6.91
C GLY A 112 -2.86 -29.79 8.12
N ARG A 113 -3.77 -30.54 8.80
CA ARG A 113 -4.51 -30.04 9.97
C ARG A 113 -3.59 -29.54 11.09
N ARG A 114 -2.44 -30.20 11.31
CA ARG A 114 -1.47 -29.80 12.33
C ARG A 114 -0.90 -28.41 12.05
N LEU A 115 -0.46 -28.17 10.82
CA LEU A 115 0.07 -26.87 10.42
C LEU A 115 -1.01 -25.77 10.51
N ALA A 116 -2.22 -26.04 9.99
CA ALA A 116 -3.33 -25.09 10.05
C ALA A 116 -3.68 -24.70 11.50
N ARG A 117 -3.73 -25.68 12.41
CA ARG A 117 -3.97 -25.43 13.84
C ARG A 117 -2.86 -24.55 14.42
N ARG A 118 -1.58 -24.89 14.14
CA ARG A 118 -0.44 -24.13 14.66
C ARG A 118 -0.45 -22.66 14.21
N VAL A 119 -0.82 -22.39 12.95
CA VAL A 119 -1.04 -21.02 12.46
C VAL A 119 -2.10 -20.30 13.30
N GLY A 120 -3.22 -20.95 13.59
CA GLY A 120 -4.27 -20.36 14.43
C GLY A 120 -3.82 -20.05 15.85
N GLU A 121 -3.04 -20.95 16.46
CA GLU A 121 -2.46 -20.76 17.80
C GLU A 121 -1.51 -19.56 17.81
N ILE A 122 -0.51 -19.53 16.92
CA ILE A 122 0.46 -18.42 16.82
C ILE A 122 -0.25 -17.08 16.56
N TYR A 123 -1.23 -17.09 15.67
CA TYR A 123 -2.00 -15.88 15.38
C TYR A 123 -2.71 -15.34 16.61
N ALA A 124 -3.38 -16.23 17.37
CA ALA A 124 -4.08 -15.84 18.59
C ALA A 124 -3.10 -15.40 19.69
N ASP A 125 -2.01 -16.12 19.88
CA ASP A 125 -1.01 -15.83 20.93
C ASP A 125 -0.34 -14.46 20.73
N GLN A 126 -0.06 -14.07 19.47
CA GLN A 126 0.69 -12.85 19.18
C GLN A 126 -0.19 -11.63 18.93
N PHE A 127 -1.39 -11.81 18.39
CA PHE A 127 -2.18 -10.71 17.85
C PHE A 127 -3.59 -10.61 18.40
N ALA A 128 -4.08 -11.58 19.19
CA ALA A 128 -5.45 -11.49 19.70
C ALA A 128 -5.65 -10.27 20.60
N ASP A 129 -6.80 -9.63 20.42
CA ASP A 129 -7.28 -8.60 21.32
C ASP A 129 -7.69 -9.19 22.69
N THR A 130 -7.95 -8.34 23.65
CA THR A 130 -8.34 -8.73 25.02
C THR A 130 -9.64 -9.55 25.09
N ASP A 131 -10.49 -9.47 24.06
CA ASP A 131 -11.73 -10.23 23.93
C ASP A 131 -11.55 -11.55 23.11
N GLY A 132 -10.32 -11.93 22.80
CA GLY A 132 -9.97 -13.14 22.06
C GLY A 132 -10.19 -13.08 20.54
N ARG A 133 -10.63 -11.94 19.99
CA ARG A 133 -10.70 -11.75 18.54
C ARG A 133 -9.33 -11.41 17.98
N ILE A 134 -9.11 -11.82 16.76
CA ILE A 134 -7.87 -11.52 16.03
C ILE A 134 -8.07 -10.37 15.04
N PRO A 135 -7.17 -9.37 15.00
CA PRO A 135 -7.18 -8.34 13.96
C PRO A 135 -6.60 -8.90 12.66
N ALA A 136 -7.07 -8.41 11.54
CA ALA A 136 -6.43 -8.55 10.24
C ALA A 136 -6.27 -7.15 9.63
N THR A 137 -5.06 -6.76 9.35
CA THR A 137 -4.75 -5.47 8.78
C THR A 137 -4.89 -5.50 7.26
N PHE A 138 -5.56 -4.51 6.71
CA PHE A 138 -5.67 -4.27 5.28
C PHE A 138 -5.24 -2.84 5.00
N GLU A 139 -4.22 -2.66 4.18
CA GLU A 139 -3.79 -1.37 3.65
C GLU A 139 -4.36 -1.22 2.25
N LEU A 140 -5.16 -0.20 2.02
CA LEU A 140 -5.69 0.13 0.71
C LEU A 140 -4.88 1.28 0.12
N LEU A 141 -4.21 1.03 -0.99
CA LEU A 141 -3.53 2.05 -1.77
C LEU A 141 -4.47 2.54 -2.87
N VAL A 142 -4.80 3.81 -2.83
CA VAL A 142 -5.62 4.48 -3.84
C VAL A 142 -4.71 5.32 -4.72
N MET A 143 -4.84 5.13 -6.02
CA MET A 143 -4.00 5.81 -7.02
C MET A 143 -4.87 6.66 -7.93
N THR A 144 -4.40 7.86 -8.21
CA THR A 144 -4.95 8.70 -9.26
C THR A 144 -3.85 9.23 -10.16
N GLY A 145 -4.21 9.58 -11.38
CA GLY A 145 -3.31 10.20 -12.34
C GLY A 145 -4.07 10.57 -13.61
N TRP A 146 -3.59 11.56 -14.32
CA TRP A 146 -4.24 12.07 -15.52
C TRP A 146 -3.43 11.73 -16.77
N ALA A 147 -4.09 11.42 -17.86
CA ALA A 147 -3.43 11.43 -19.17
C ALA A 147 -2.98 12.86 -19.48
N PRO A 148 -1.71 13.10 -19.86
CA PRO A 148 -1.20 14.45 -20.12
C PRO A 148 -2.00 15.19 -21.18
N HIS A 149 -2.29 16.46 -20.92
CA HIS A 149 -2.92 17.38 -21.87
C HIS A 149 -2.38 18.80 -21.70
N GLN A 150 -2.48 19.62 -22.75
CA GLN A 150 -1.94 20.98 -22.74
C GLN A 150 -2.69 21.93 -21.80
N SER A 151 -3.97 21.65 -21.50
CA SER A 151 -4.80 22.43 -20.56
C SER A 151 -4.42 22.25 -19.10
N GLN A 152 -3.62 21.24 -18.76
CA GLN A 152 -3.25 20.94 -17.38
C GLN A 152 -2.27 21.97 -16.84
N GLN A 153 -2.43 22.29 -15.56
CA GLN A 153 -1.51 23.19 -14.87
C GLN A 153 -0.09 22.64 -14.90
N LYS A 154 0.84 23.50 -15.25
CA LYS A 154 2.29 23.20 -15.23
C LYS A 154 2.92 23.93 -14.04
N PRO A 155 3.88 23.30 -13.34
CA PRO A 155 4.68 24.01 -12.36
C PRO A 155 5.31 25.26 -12.96
N MET A 156 5.26 26.36 -12.23
CA MET A 156 5.98 27.58 -12.64
C MET A 156 7.49 27.32 -12.60
N GLN A 157 8.22 27.98 -13.49
CA GLN A 157 9.67 27.91 -13.44
C GLN A 157 10.18 28.54 -12.13
N PRO A 158 11.23 27.99 -11.51
CA PRO A 158 11.85 28.61 -10.34
C PRO A 158 12.19 30.08 -10.60
N GLY A 159 11.89 30.96 -9.64
CA GLY A 159 12.13 32.39 -9.74
C GLY A 159 11.06 33.20 -10.50
N THR A 160 9.99 32.58 -11.01
CA THR A 160 8.90 33.30 -11.72
C THR A 160 7.66 33.54 -10.82
N ALA A 161 7.77 33.34 -9.53
CA ALA A 161 6.70 33.64 -8.57
C ALA A 161 6.32 35.13 -8.63
N ARG A 162 5.01 35.43 -8.77
CA ARG A 162 4.48 36.80 -8.87
C ARG A 162 4.01 37.35 -7.54
N THR A 163 3.84 36.50 -6.53
CA THR A 163 3.34 36.87 -5.21
C THR A 163 4.32 36.33 -4.16
N SER A 164 4.77 37.18 -3.23
CA SER A 164 5.58 36.70 -2.12
C SER A 164 4.73 35.88 -1.15
N LEU A 165 5.33 34.90 -0.51
CA LEU A 165 4.64 34.08 0.50
C LEU A 165 4.20 34.94 1.68
N ALA A 166 5.05 35.87 2.11
CA ALA A 166 4.73 36.80 3.19
C ALA A 166 3.53 37.69 2.87
N GLY A 167 3.47 38.21 1.63
CA GLY A 167 2.31 38.98 1.16
C GLY A 167 1.02 38.15 1.12
N ALA A 168 1.09 36.88 0.72
CA ALA A 168 -0.06 36.00 0.68
C ALA A 168 -0.56 35.59 2.09
N LEU A 169 0.36 35.48 3.06
CA LEU A 169 0.06 35.11 4.44
C LEU A 169 -0.17 36.32 5.38
N GLY A 170 0.00 37.56 4.86
CA GLY A 170 -0.11 38.76 5.69
C GLY A 170 0.99 38.88 6.74
N THR A 171 2.17 38.30 6.49
CA THR A 171 3.32 38.30 7.40
C THR A 171 4.46 39.15 6.84
N VAL A 172 5.47 39.45 7.66
CA VAL A 172 6.68 40.17 7.23
C VAL A 172 7.82 39.19 7.00
N GLU A 173 8.52 39.34 5.88
CA GLU A 173 9.75 38.57 5.62
C GLU A 173 10.90 39.15 6.42
N HIS A 174 11.58 38.30 7.20
CA HIS A 174 12.83 38.64 7.88
C HIS A 174 14.00 38.01 7.10
N SER A 175 15.00 38.83 6.77
CA SER A 175 16.24 38.34 6.17
C SER A 175 16.98 37.43 7.13
N LEU A 176 17.50 36.30 6.64
CA LEU A 176 18.36 35.40 7.45
C LEU A 176 19.67 36.08 7.91
N THR A 177 20.01 37.24 7.34
CA THR A 177 21.15 38.07 7.76
C THR A 177 20.83 38.99 8.92
N ASP A 178 19.56 39.20 9.26
CA ASP A 178 19.19 39.98 10.43
C ASP A 178 19.53 39.18 11.69
N LYS A 179 20.61 39.57 12.36
CA LYS A 179 20.93 39.02 13.69
C LYS A 179 19.74 39.27 14.59
N ALA A 180 19.15 38.20 15.12
CA ALA A 180 18.16 38.31 16.16
C ALA A 180 18.79 39.09 17.32
N ASP A 181 18.36 40.32 17.52
CA ASP A 181 18.64 41.07 18.75
C ASP A 181 18.04 40.30 19.91
N ARG A 182 18.87 39.48 20.57
CA ARG A 182 18.53 38.85 21.84
C ARG A 182 18.53 39.98 22.92
N LYS A 183 17.36 40.42 23.29
CA LYS A 183 17.13 41.07 24.60
C LYS A 183 16.82 40.00 25.62
#